data_463cee16319ad30e7479492ba9fb89db
#
_entry.id   463cee16319ad30e7479492ba9fb89db
#
_cell.length_a   1.000
_cell.length_b   1.000
_cell.length_c   1.000
_cell.angle_alpha   90.00
_cell.angle_beta   90.00
_cell.angle_gamma   90.00
#
_symmetry.space_group_name_H-M   'P 1'
#
loop_
_entity.id
_entity.type
_entity.pdbx_description
1 polymer ?
#
loop_
_entity_poly.entity_id
_entity_poly.type
_entity_poly.pdbx_seq_one_letter_code
_entity_poly.pdbx_strand_id
1 'polypeptide(L)'
;MIDLKTEYAGLKLRNPLIAGSSGMTNNPERNKEFEKAGVGAIVLKSLFEEQIEMQSSNLLKDSDYPEASDYVQEYVKVNQVNEYLELIKKTKALCTIPIIASINCYKADNWIDFARQIELAGADALELNVF
;
A
#
# COMPACT_ATOMS: atom_id res chain seq x y z
N MET A 1 -11.44 -32.94 -11.06
CA MET A 1 -11.54 -31.61 -10.35
C MET A 1 -10.68 -30.61 -11.10
N ILE A 2 -11.20 -29.45 -11.36
CA ILE A 2 -10.45 -28.36 -12.04
C ILE A 2 -9.47 -27.77 -11.03
N ASP A 3 -8.19 -27.72 -11.40
CA ASP A 3 -7.15 -27.06 -10.63
C ASP A 3 -7.05 -25.61 -11.11
N LEU A 4 -7.32 -24.65 -10.22
CA LEU A 4 -7.26 -23.22 -10.50
C LEU A 4 -5.94 -22.57 -10.06
N LYS A 5 -4.97 -23.34 -9.57
CA LYS A 5 -3.67 -22.84 -9.22
C LYS A 5 -3.00 -22.13 -10.39
N THR A 6 -2.40 -21.00 -10.15
CA THR A 6 -1.72 -20.21 -11.16
C THR A 6 -0.51 -19.51 -10.58
N GLU A 7 0.29 -18.91 -11.43
CA GLU A 7 1.44 -18.11 -11.04
C GLU A 7 1.32 -16.71 -11.65
N TYR A 8 1.59 -15.69 -10.83
CA TYR A 8 1.56 -14.30 -11.22
C TYR A 8 2.67 -13.53 -10.52
N ALA A 9 3.50 -12.81 -11.29
CA ALA A 9 4.64 -12.03 -10.77
C ALA A 9 5.56 -12.83 -9.82
N GLY A 10 5.80 -14.11 -10.14
CA GLY A 10 6.56 -15.02 -9.29
C GLY A 10 5.84 -15.54 -8.04
N LEU A 11 4.59 -15.15 -7.84
CA LEU A 11 3.77 -15.60 -6.72
C LEU A 11 2.90 -16.77 -7.12
N LYS A 12 2.88 -17.81 -6.28
CA LYS A 12 1.98 -18.95 -6.45
C LYS A 12 0.62 -18.64 -5.83
N LEU A 13 -0.40 -18.61 -6.66
CA LEU A 13 -1.77 -18.31 -6.25
C LEU A 13 -2.63 -19.57 -6.27
N ARG A 14 -3.51 -19.73 -5.28
CA ARG A 14 -4.48 -20.83 -5.24
C ARG A 14 -5.52 -20.77 -6.35
N ASN A 15 -5.76 -19.56 -6.89
CA ASN A 15 -6.62 -19.30 -8.04
C ASN A 15 -6.27 -17.91 -8.64
N PRO A 16 -6.74 -17.56 -9.83
CA PRO A 16 -6.41 -16.31 -10.50
C PRO A 16 -7.21 -15.08 -10.04
N LEU A 17 -8.06 -15.22 -9.03
CA LEU A 17 -8.85 -14.09 -8.53
C LEU A 17 -8.00 -13.24 -7.58
N ILE A 18 -7.91 -11.95 -7.89
CA ILE A 18 -7.17 -10.97 -7.09
C ILE A 18 -8.12 -9.85 -6.68
N ALA A 19 -8.21 -9.56 -5.38
CA ALA A 19 -8.88 -8.35 -4.91
C ALA A 19 -8.02 -7.14 -5.26
N GLY A 20 -8.50 -6.32 -6.20
CA GLY A 20 -7.73 -5.17 -6.72
C GLY A 20 -7.59 -4.02 -5.74
N SER A 21 -6.62 -3.16 -6.00
CA SER A 21 -6.36 -1.96 -5.21
C SER A 21 -7.58 -1.03 -5.19
N SER A 22 -8.09 -0.76 -4.00
CA SER A 22 -9.24 0.13 -3.80
C SER A 22 -9.39 0.55 -2.34
N GLY A 23 -10.32 1.43 -2.05
CA GLY A 23 -10.70 1.76 -0.67
C GLY A 23 -11.20 0.58 0.15
N MET A 24 -11.53 -0.54 -0.49
CA MET A 24 -11.97 -1.77 0.18
C MET A 24 -10.79 -2.59 0.72
N THR A 25 -9.60 -2.47 0.18
CA THR A 25 -8.41 -3.22 0.58
C THR A 25 -7.46 -2.46 1.53
N ASN A 26 -7.93 -1.42 2.19
CA ASN A 26 -7.16 -0.62 3.13
C ASN A 26 -7.39 -0.95 4.61
N ASN A 27 -7.99 -2.10 4.89
CA ASN A 27 -8.30 -2.53 6.25
C ASN A 27 -7.93 -4.02 6.43
N PRO A 28 -7.10 -4.38 7.46
CA PRO A 28 -6.62 -5.74 7.64
C PRO A 28 -7.74 -6.77 7.87
N GLU A 29 -8.76 -6.43 8.65
CA GLU A 29 -9.89 -7.31 8.96
C GLU A 29 -10.73 -7.58 7.71
N ARG A 30 -10.98 -6.56 6.89
CA ARG A 30 -11.66 -6.71 5.60
C ARG A 30 -10.85 -7.54 4.63
N ASN A 31 -9.54 -7.37 4.60
CA ASN A 31 -8.65 -8.19 3.79
C ASN A 31 -8.73 -9.67 4.19
N LYS A 32 -8.86 -9.97 5.48
CA LYS A 32 -9.11 -11.33 5.97
C LYS A 32 -10.44 -11.89 5.45
N GLU A 33 -11.49 -11.07 5.39
CA GLU A 33 -12.77 -11.51 4.82
C GLU A 33 -12.67 -11.82 3.31
N PHE A 34 -11.88 -11.05 2.55
CA PHE A 34 -11.58 -11.39 1.15
C PHE A 34 -10.86 -12.73 1.02
N GLU A 35 -9.90 -13.02 1.89
CA GLU A 35 -9.24 -14.33 1.92
C GLU A 35 -10.24 -15.45 2.21
N LYS A 36 -11.12 -15.27 3.19
CA LYS A 36 -12.18 -16.25 3.51
C LYS A 36 -13.15 -16.45 2.36
N ALA A 37 -13.44 -15.40 1.60
CA ALA A 37 -14.28 -15.47 0.40
C ALA A 37 -13.63 -16.22 -0.76
N GLY A 38 -12.32 -16.47 -0.70
CA GLY A 38 -11.63 -17.36 -1.63
C GLY A 38 -10.68 -16.69 -2.63
N VAL A 39 -10.39 -15.39 -2.55
CA VAL A 39 -9.44 -14.75 -3.46
C VAL A 39 -8.04 -15.35 -3.33
N GLY A 40 -7.28 -15.36 -4.43
CA GLY A 40 -5.92 -15.90 -4.48
C GLY A 40 -4.85 -14.92 -3.98
N ALA A 41 -5.09 -13.62 -4.09
CA ALA A 41 -4.20 -12.56 -3.62
C ALA A 41 -4.98 -11.27 -3.37
N ILE A 42 -4.37 -10.32 -2.69
CA ILE A 42 -4.93 -9.01 -2.41
C ILE A 42 -3.92 -7.93 -2.79
N VAL A 43 -4.35 -6.94 -3.57
CA VAL A 43 -3.62 -5.69 -3.78
C VAL A 43 -4.16 -4.63 -2.83
N LEU A 44 -3.31 -4.13 -1.96
CA LEU A 44 -3.69 -3.10 -1.00
C LEU A 44 -3.99 -1.77 -1.70
N LYS A 45 -4.81 -0.93 -1.08
CA LYS A 45 -5.03 0.42 -1.58
C LYS A 45 -3.70 1.11 -1.83
N SER A 46 -3.58 1.78 -2.98
CA SER A 46 -2.33 2.47 -3.35
C SER A 46 -1.98 3.59 -2.38
N LEU A 47 -0.71 3.70 -2.07
CA LEU A 47 -0.14 4.88 -1.43
C LEU A 47 0.18 5.90 -2.53
N PHE A 48 -0.43 7.08 -2.47
CA PHE A 48 -0.24 8.15 -3.45
C PHE A 48 0.62 9.27 -2.88
N GLU A 49 1.75 9.55 -3.53
CA GLU A 49 2.61 10.68 -3.16
C GLU A 49 1.86 12.02 -3.25
N GLU A 50 1.02 12.20 -4.27
CA GLU A 50 0.21 13.40 -4.43
C GLU A 50 -0.74 13.65 -3.24
N GLN A 51 -1.36 12.59 -2.69
CA GLN A 51 -2.23 12.72 -1.53
C GLN A 51 -1.47 13.14 -0.28
N ILE A 52 -0.24 12.66 -0.11
CA ILE A 52 0.65 13.07 0.99
C ILE A 52 0.94 14.57 0.89
N GLU A 53 1.28 15.06 -0.30
CA GLU A 53 1.56 16.48 -0.52
C GLU A 53 0.32 17.38 -0.35
N MET A 54 -0.84 16.93 -0.81
CA MET A 54 -2.10 17.65 -0.60
C MET A 54 -2.46 17.80 0.88
N GLN A 55 -2.28 16.76 1.67
CA GLN A 55 -2.52 16.83 3.12
C GLN A 55 -1.56 17.79 3.80
N SER A 56 -0.28 17.76 3.44
CA SER A 56 0.71 18.71 3.93
C SER A 56 0.33 20.14 3.61
N SER A 57 -0.10 20.41 2.38
CA SER A 57 -0.52 21.74 1.93
C SER A 57 -1.76 22.25 2.64
N ASN A 58 -2.70 21.38 2.97
CA ASN A 58 -3.92 21.75 3.72
C ASN A 58 -3.61 22.11 5.17
N LEU A 59 -2.70 21.37 5.83
CA LEU A 59 -2.25 21.70 7.18
C LEU A 59 -1.50 23.04 7.24
N LEU A 60 -0.77 23.40 6.17
CA LEU A 60 -0.04 24.66 6.09
C LEU A 60 -0.93 25.88 5.86
N LYS A 61 -2.10 25.71 5.23
CA LYS A 61 -3.06 26.83 5.04
C LYS A 61 -3.60 27.37 6.36
N ASP A 62 -3.62 26.55 7.40
CA ASP A 62 -4.08 26.94 8.74
C ASP A 62 -2.94 27.44 9.65
N SER A 63 -1.69 27.51 9.15
CA SER A 63 -0.54 27.96 9.91
C SER A 63 0.01 29.30 9.44
N ASP A 64 0.19 30.22 10.36
CA ASP A 64 0.73 31.59 10.09
C ASP A 64 2.27 31.61 9.92
N TYR A 65 2.94 30.45 9.88
CA TYR A 65 4.40 30.35 9.85
C TYR A 65 4.92 29.65 8.61
N PRO A 66 5.43 30.38 7.58
CA PRO A 66 6.01 29.81 6.37
C PRO A 66 7.22 28.88 6.62
N GLU A 67 7.96 29.12 7.69
CA GLU A 67 9.18 28.35 8.04
C GLU A 67 8.87 26.92 8.52
N ALA A 68 7.60 26.64 8.88
CA ALA A 68 7.17 25.30 9.31
C ALA A 68 6.86 24.35 8.13
N SER A 69 6.90 24.85 6.88
CA SER A 69 6.40 24.11 5.73
C SER A 69 7.14 22.79 5.49
N ASP A 70 8.46 22.82 5.50
CA ASP A 70 9.27 21.62 5.22
C ASP A 70 9.12 20.58 6.33
N TYR A 71 9.05 21.04 7.57
CA TYR A 71 8.84 20.16 8.72
C TYR A 71 7.47 19.47 8.70
N VAL A 72 6.40 20.22 8.37
CA VAL A 72 5.05 19.67 8.25
C VAL A 72 4.95 18.67 7.11
N GLN A 73 5.57 18.95 5.96
CA GLN A 73 5.59 18.06 4.82
C GLN A 73 6.28 16.73 5.18
N GLU A 74 7.44 16.79 5.80
CA GLU A 74 8.16 15.57 6.21
C GLU A 74 7.37 14.79 7.28
N TYR A 75 6.78 15.46 8.25
CA TYR A 75 5.95 14.83 9.27
C TYR A 75 4.76 14.08 8.68
N VAL A 76 4.01 14.70 7.76
CA VAL A 76 2.87 14.07 7.08
C VAL A 76 3.32 12.87 6.25
N LYS A 77 4.41 13.02 5.48
CA LYS A 77 4.99 11.93 4.68
C LYS A 77 5.35 10.73 5.54
N VAL A 78 6.11 10.94 6.60
CA VAL A 78 6.52 9.87 7.51
C VAL A 78 5.31 9.19 8.14
N ASN A 79 4.31 9.94 8.57
CA ASN A 79 3.11 9.39 9.18
C ASN A 79 2.29 8.53 8.19
N GLN A 80 2.05 9.03 6.99
CA GLN A 80 1.31 8.32 5.95
C GLN A 80 2.02 7.03 5.51
N VAL A 81 3.34 7.08 5.33
CA VAL A 81 4.14 5.91 5.01
C VAL A 81 4.07 4.89 6.14
N ASN A 82 4.23 5.32 7.39
CA ASN A 82 4.14 4.43 8.54
C ASN A 82 2.77 3.76 8.67
N GLU A 83 1.67 4.48 8.46
CA GLU A 83 0.32 3.91 8.44
C GLU A 83 0.19 2.83 7.37
N TYR A 84 0.76 3.06 6.19
CA TYR A 84 0.75 2.09 5.10
C TYR A 84 1.58 0.83 5.42
N LEU A 85 2.76 1.01 6.01
CA LEU A 85 3.60 -0.11 6.46
C LEU A 85 2.92 -0.94 7.56
N GLU A 86 2.21 -0.29 8.47
CA GLU A 86 1.40 -0.98 9.49
C GLU A 86 0.22 -1.74 8.86
N LEU A 87 -0.42 -1.20 7.84
CA LEU A 87 -1.44 -1.92 7.08
C LEU A 87 -0.88 -3.21 6.48
N ILE A 88 0.31 -3.16 5.87
CA ILE A 88 0.99 -4.33 5.31
C ILE A 88 1.26 -5.37 6.41
N LYS A 89 1.90 -4.96 7.51
CA LYS A 89 2.25 -5.85 8.62
C LYS A 89 1.03 -6.53 9.22
N LYS A 90 -0.03 -5.77 9.51
CA LYS A 90 -1.26 -6.30 10.11
C LYS A 90 -2.00 -7.24 9.16
N THR A 91 -2.07 -6.89 7.87
CA THR A 91 -2.67 -7.76 6.86
C THR A 91 -1.89 -9.06 6.70
N LYS A 92 -0.56 -9.00 6.67
CA LYS A 92 0.31 -10.18 6.62
C LYS A 92 0.17 -11.07 7.86
N ALA A 93 -0.07 -10.49 9.02
CA ALA A 93 -0.29 -11.25 10.27
C ALA A 93 -1.63 -12.00 10.25
N LEU A 94 -2.67 -11.44 9.60
CA LEU A 94 -4.00 -12.04 9.54
C LEU A 94 -4.19 -12.99 8.36
N CYS A 95 -3.53 -12.74 7.23
CA CYS A 95 -3.73 -13.44 5.97
C CYS A 95 -2.57 -14.37 5.63
N THR A 96 -2.88 -15.49 4.97
CA THR A 96 -1.89 -16.46 4.47
C THR A 96 -1.65 -16.35 2.96
N ILE A 97 -2.56 -15.71 2.23
CA ILE A 97 -2.43 -15.48 0.79
C ILE A 97 -1.46 -14.33 0.50
N PRO A 98 -0.90 -14.25 -0.72
CA PRO A 98 -0.01 -13.16 -1.10
C PRO A 98 -0.66 -11.79 -0.96
N ILE A 99 0.09 -10.85 -0.40
CA ILE A 99 -0.30 -9.45 -0.22
C ILE A 99 0.61 -8.58 -1.09
N ILE A 100 0.00 -7.85 -1.99
CA ILE A 100 0.68 -6.98 -2.96
C ILE A 100 0.47 -5.53 -2.51
N ALA A 101 1.55 -4.82 -2.24
CA ALA A 101 1.48 -3.39 -2.00
C ALA A 101 1.32 -2.63 -3.32
N SER A 102 0.76 -1.44 -3.28
CA SER A 102 0.61 -0.58 -4.46
C SER A 102 1.04 0.84 -4.15
N ILE A 103 1.85 1.44 -5.01
CA ILE A 103 2.32 2.82 -4.87
C ILE A 103 2.18 3.59 -6.18
N ASN A 104 1.94 4.90 -6.03
CA ASN A 104 2.04 5.87 -7.10
C ASN A 104 2.92 7.03 -6.63
N CYS A 105 4.05 7.22 -7.27
CA CYS A 105 4.98 8.31 -7.01
C CYS A 105 5.29 9.04 -8.32
N TYR A 106 5.76 10.27 -8.23
CA TYR A 106 6.26 11.03 -9.37
C TYR A 106 7.72 11.48 -9.20
N LYS A 107 8.27 11.42 -7.98
CA LYS A 107 9.70 11.66 -7.73
C LYS A 107 10.47 10.34 -7.73
N ALA A 108 11.53 10.28 -8.54
CA ALA A 108 12.31 9.06 -8.73
C ALA A 108 12.84 8.45 -7.42
N ASP A 109 13.37 9.28 -6.53
CA ASP A 109 13.95 8.83 -5.27
C ASP A 109 12.91 8.21 -4.32
N ASN A 110 11.66 8.71 -4.35
CA ASN A 110 10.59 8.19 -3.51
C ASN A 110 10.15 6.78 -3.91
N TRP A 111 10.19 6.42 -5.21
CA TRP A 111 9.91 5.06 -5.67
C TRP A 111 10.83 4.04 -5.00
N ILE A 112 12.12 4.33 -4.95
CA ILE A 112 13.13 3.42 -4.40
C ILE A 112 12.99 3.29 -2.89
N ASP A 113 12.81 4.42 -2.21
CA ASP A 113 12.70 4.45 -0.75
C ASP A 113 11.42 3.73 -0.26
N PHE A 114 10.28 4.02 -0.87
CA PHE A 114 9.03 3.36 -0.54
C PHE A 114 9.07 1.86 -0.84
N ALA A 115 9.66 1.46 -1.97
CA ALA A 115 9.80 0.04 -2.33
C ALA A 115 10.60 -0.74 -1.28
N ARG A 116 11.70 -0.18 -0.78
CA ARG A 116 12.52 -0.80 0.28
C ARG A 116 11.75 -0.95 1.58
N GLN A 117 11.05 0.09 2.01
CA GLN A 117 10.27 0.05 3.24
C GLN A 117 9.12 -0.95 3.15
N ILE A 118 8.45 -1.03 2.02
CA ILE A 118 7.38 -1.98 1.73
C ILE A 118 7.89 -3.42 1.75
N GLU A 119 9.05 -3.69 1.15
CA GLU A 119 9.70 -4.99 1.19
C GLU A 119 10.00 -5.40 2.65
N LEU A 120 10.60 -4.50 3.42
CA LEU A 120 10.92 -4.74 4.85
C LEU A 120 9.66 -4.96 5.71
N ALA A 121 8.53 -4.34 5.35
CA ALA A 121 7.25 -4.57 6.03
C ALA A 121 6.64 -5.94 5.74
N GLY A 122 7.13 -6.66 4.72
CA GLY A 122 6.75 -8.03 4.42
C GLY A 122 5.77 -8.21 3.27
N ALA A 123 5.57 -7.22 2.41
CA ALA A 123 4.78 -7.38 1.19
C ALA A 123 5.41 -8.44 0.27
N ASP A 124 4.57 -9.25 -0.37
CA ASP A 124 5.03 -10.34 -1.25
C ASP A 124 5.37 -9.83 -2.67
N ALA A 125 4.78 -8.73 -3.07
CA ALA A 125 5.06 -8.04 -4.35
C ALA A 125 4.69 -6.57 -4.27
N LEU A 126 5.07 -5.81 -5.29
CA LEU A 126 4.81 -4.40 -5.42
C LEU A 126 4.17 -4.09 -6.78
N GLU A 127 3.04 -3.43 -6.76
CA GLU A 127 2.39 -2.83 -7.92
C GLU A 127 2.86 -1.39 -8.08
N LEU A 128 3.42 -1.06 -9.23
CA LEU A 128 3.77 0.31 -9.62
C LEU A 128 2.62 0.89 -10.44
N ASN A 129 1.88 1.81 -9.84
CA ASN A 129 0.78 2.49 -10.51
C ASN A 129 1.34 3.74 -11.22
N VAL A 130 1.55 3.63 -12.53
CA VAL A 130 2.19 4.65 -13.37
C VAL A 130 1.17 5.20 -14.36
N PHE A 131 0.91 6.52 -14.29
CA PHE A 131 0.05 7.25 -15.25
C PHE A 131 0.45 8.72 -15.39
#